data_5aeff670472dc1a0e7faeac7f90eb1b7
#
_entry.id   5aeff670472dc1a0e7faeac7f90eb1b7
#
_cell.length_a   1.000
_cell.length_b   1.000
_cell.length_c   1.000
_cell.angle_alpha   90.00
_cell.angle_beta   90.00
_cell.angle_gamma   90.00
#
_symmetry.space_group_name_H-M   'P 1'
#
loop_
_entity.id
_entity.type
_entity.pdbx_description
1 polymer ?
#
loop_
_entity_poly.entity_id
_entity_poly.type
_entity_poly.pdbx_seq_one_letter_code
_entity_poly.pdbx_strand_id
1 'polypeptide(L)'
;MTGFRRNFLENKGKAETYIGFAIRAGKYRTGTNTIKTLKRAYVVIVCKTASDNTKKDAFKAAKKLCAPVLVTKTKTLEEMTHRENAKVMAVTDAKLAEAILRESENDFLTLDQEKIYG
;
A
#
# COMPACT_ATOMS: atom_id res chain seq x y z
N MET A 1 -27.76 -3.96 -16.29
CA MET A 1 -27.24 -4.56 -15.05
C MET A 1 -25.74 -4.79 -15.11
N THR A 2 -25.32 -5.57 -16.07
CA THR A 2 -23.88 -5.82 -16.20
C THR A 2 -23.08 -4.55 -16.45
N GLY A 3 -23.61 -3.62 -17.24
CA GLY A 3 -22.90 -2.36 -17.49
C GLY A 3 -22.64 -1.54 -16.25
N PHE A 4 -23.64 -1.47 -15.36
CA PHE A 4 -23.47 -0.74 -14.13
C PHE A 4 -22.41 -1.38 -13.24
N ARG A 5 -22.47 -2.70 -13.10
CA ARG A 5 -21.48 -3.42 -12.30
C ARG A 5 -20.08 -3.27 -12.87
N ARG A 6 -19.96 -3.30 -14.19
CA ARG A 6 -18.67 -3.12 -14.84
C ARG A 6 -18.09 -1.75 -14.55
N ASN A 7 -18.90 -0.70 -14.62
CA ASN A 7 -18.44 0.65 -14.34
C ASN A 7 -17.95 0.78 -12.90
N PHE A 8 -18.65 0.16 -11.98
CA PHE A 8 -18.25 0.18 -10.58
C PHE A 8 -16.85 -0.45 -10.41
N LEU A 9 -16.62 -1.59 -11.06
CA LEU A 9 -15.33 -2.27 -10.96
C LEU A 9 -14.21 -1.46 -11.61
N GLU A 10 -14.51 -0.78 -12.70
CA GLU A 10 -13.52 0.06 -13.38
C GLU A 10 -13.10 1.24 -12.52
N ASN A 11 -14.02 1.80 -11.75
CA ASN A 11 -13.73 2.94 -10.88
C ASN A 11 -12.85 2.55 -9.69
N LYS A 12 -12.83 1.28 -9.37
CA LYS A 12 -12.08 0.76 -8.25
C LYS A 12 -10.79 0.10 -8.73
N GLY A 13 -9.77 0.73 -8.97
CA GLY A 13 -8.55 0.18 -9.53
C GLY A 13 -8.23 -1.25 -9.09
N LYS A 14 -7.50 -1.96 -9.92
CA LYS A 14 -7.17 -3.36 -9.65
C LYS A 14 -6.27 -3.50 -8.42
N ALA A 15 -5.32 -2.60 -8.24
CA ALA A 15 -4.46 -2.64 -7.07
C ALA A 15 -5.27 -2.50 -5.78
N GLU A 16 -6.25 -1.60 -5.78
CA GLU A 16 -7.13 -1.43 -4.63
C GLU A 16 -7.90 -2.71 -4.32
N THR A 17 -8.31 -3.43 -5.36
CA THR A 17 -9.01 -4.70 -5.19
C THR A 17 -8.13 -5.72 -4.48
N TYR A 18 -6.86 -5.82 -4.86
CA TYR A 18 -5.92 -6.73 -4.24
C TYR A 18 -5.60 -6.32 -2.80
N ILE A 19 -5.58 -5.02 -2.53
CA ILE A 19 -5.43 -4.53 -1.15
C ILE A 19 -6.61 -5.02 -0.31
N GLY A 20 -7.83 -4.95 -0.86
CA GLY A 20 -9.00 -5.48 -0.19
C GLY A 20 -8.89 -6.97 0.10
N PHE A 21 -8.34 -7.73 -0.83
CA PHE A 21 -8.11 -9.17 -0.62
C PHE A 21 -7.13 -9.40 0.53
N ALA A 22 -6.04 -8.61 0.58
CA ALA A 22 -5.05 -8.74 1.65
C ALA A 22 -5.68 -8.48 3.02
N ILE A 23 -6.54 -7.48 3.09
CA ILE A 23 -7.23 -7.15 4.34
C ILE A 23 -8.13 -8.29 4.77
N ARG A 24 -8.94 -8.82 3.86
CA ARG A 24 -9.86 -9.91 4.18
C ARG A 24 -9.13 -11.19 4.55
N ALA A 25 -7.96 -11.40 3.97
CA ALA A 25 -7.16 -12.59 4.27
C ALA A 25 -6.27 -12.42 5.49
N GLY A 26 -6.25 -11.23 6.09
CA GLY A 26 -5.37 -10.98 7.24
C GLY A 26 -3.90 -10.91 6.89
N LYS A 27 -3.57 -10.65 5.63
CA LYS A 27 -2.19 -10.63 5.14
C LYS A 27 -1.65 -9.21 5.09
N TYR A 28 -1.84 -8.45 6.15
CA TYR A 28 -1.42 -7.06 6.20
C TYR A 28 -1.12 -6.63 7.62
N ARG A 29 -0.38 -5.54 7.74
CA ARG A 29 -0.17 -4.85 9.02
C ARG A 29 -0.23 -3.36 8.75
N THR A 30 -0.73 -2.59 9.70
CA THR A 30 -0.80 -1.14 9.59
C THR A 30 -0.06 -0.47 10.73
N GLY A 31 0.38 0.78 10.48
CA GLY A 31 1.07 1.56 11.50
C GLY A 31 2.57 1.37 11.47
N THR A 32 3.30 2.48 11.59
CA THR A 32 4.77 2.44 11.52
C THR A 32 5.38 1.62 12.64
N ASN A 33 4.83 1.71 13.85
CA ASN A 33 5.38 0.96 14.97
C ASN A 33 5.29 -0.54 14.74
N THR A 34 4.17 -1.01 14.22
CA THR A 34 3.99 -2.41 13.90
C THR A 34 4.92 -2.84 12.77
N ILE A 35 5.01 -2.02 11.73
CA ILE A 35 5.82 -2.34 10.56
C ILE A 35 7.30 -2.41 10.92
N LYS A 36 7.77 -1.56 11.83
CA LYS A 36 9.15 -1.60 12.30
C LYS A 36 9.54 -2.94 12.92
N THR A 37 8.58 -3.66 13.48
CA THR A 37 8.85 -4.93 14.14
C THR A 37 8.68 -6.14 13.22
N LEU A 38 8.20 -5.93 12.00
CA LEU A 38 8.01 -7.04 11.08
C LEU A 38 9.35 -7.61 10.64
N LYS A 39 9.37 -8.91 10.44
CA LYS A 39 10.55 -9.61 9.90
C LYS A 39 10.43 -9.79 8.39
N ARG A 40 9.22 -9.68 7.86
CA ARG A 40 8.97 -9.92 6.45
C ARG A 40 7.78 -9.11 5.97
N ALA A 41 7.96 -8.42 4.87
CA ALA A 41 6.89 -7.78 4.14
C ALA A 41 7.33 -7.67 2.68
N TYR A 42 6.36 -7.61 1.78
CA TYR A 42 6.66 -7.67 0.34
C TYR A 42 6.33 -6.37 -0.38
N VAL A 43 5.57 -5.50 0.24
CA VAL A 43 5.35 -4.14 -0.24
C VAL A 43 4.88 -3.29 0.93
N VAL A 44 5.34 -2.04 0.97
CA VAL A 44 4.89 -1.05 1.96
C VAL A 44 4.16 0.05 1.22
N ILE A 45 2.95 0.34 1.64
CA ILE A 45 2.11 1.35 1.01
C ILE A 45 1.96 2.51 1.98
N VAL A 46 2.27 3.73 1.50
CA VAL A 46 2.23 4.93 2.31
C VAL A 46 1.17 5.86 1.76
N CYS A 47 0.35 6.42 2.64
CA CYS A 47 -0.69 7.36 2.26
C CYS A 47 -0.06 8.71 1.86
N LYS A 48 -0.58 9.32 0.81
CA LYS A 48 -0.09 10.62 0.38
C LYS A 48 -0.27 11.71 1.45
N THR A 49 -1.20 11.50 2.37
CA THR A 49 -1.47 12.45 3.45
C THR A 49 -0.68 12.15 4.73
N ALA A 50 0.18 11.14 4.72
CA ALA A 50 1.01 10.83 5.87
C ALA A 50 1.97 11.98 6.15
N SER A 51 2.30 12.19 7.44
CA SER A 51 3.26 13.21 7.82
C SER A 51 4.65 12.84 7.31
N ASP A 52 5.54 13.83 7.25
CA ASP A 52 6.92 13.59 6.81
C ASP A 52 7.61 12.58 7.70
N ASN A 53 7.39 12.65 9.02
CA ASN A 53 7.98 11.68 9.94
C ASN A 53 7.46 10.27 9.68
N THR A 54 6.16 10.14 9.44
CA THR A 54 5.56 8.84 9.13
C THR A 54 6.12 8.28 7.83
N LYS A 55 6.26 9.13 6.81
CA LYS A 55 6.83 8.71 5.54
C LYS A 55 8.27 8.24 5.72
N LYS A 56 9.09 9.00 6.47
CA LYS A 56 10.47 8.61 6.73
C LYS A 56 10.55 7.28 7.45
N ASP A 57 9.73 7.09 8.48
CA ASP A 57 9.72 5.85 9.23
C ASP A 57 9.31 4.68 8.35
N ALA A 58 8.32 4.89 7.49
CA ALA A 58 7.87 3.85 6.57
C ALA A 58 8.97 3.48 5.58
N PHE A 59 9.67 4.48 5.02
CA PHE A 59 10.75 4.24 4.08
C PHE A 59 11.89 3.48 4.73
N LYS A 60 12.26 3.85 5.95
CA LYS A 60 13.32 3.14 6.69
C LYS A 60 12.93 1.68 6.93
N ALA A 61 11.70 1.46 7.35
CA ALA A 61 11.22 0.10 7.60
C ALA A 61 11.21 -0.72 6.30
N ALA A 62 10.74 -0.14 5.22
CA ALA A 62 10.70 -0.82 3.94
C ALA A 62 12.09 -1.18 3.45
N LYS A 63 13.05 -0.27 3.62
CA LYS A 63 14.43 -0.53 3.24
C LYS A 63 15.00 -1.70 4.03
N LYS A 64 14.76 -1.74 5.32
CA LYS A 64 15.20 -2.82 6.18
C LYS A 64 14.59 -4.15 5.75
N LEU A 65 13.33 -4.13 5.32
CA LEU A 65 12.61 -5.32 4.87
C LEU A 65 12.91 -5.67 3.42
N CYS A 66 13.66 -4.83 2.72
CA CYS A 66 13.92 -4.97 1.28
C CYS A 66 12.63 -4.99 0.47
N ALA A 67 11.64 -4.21 0.93
CA ALA A 67 10.33 -4.14 0.28
C ALA A 67 10.19 -2.84 -0.52
N PRO A 68 9.56 -2.89 -1.69
CA PRO A 68 9.29 -1.66 -2.44
C PRO A 68 8.25 -0.80 -1.73
N VAL A 69 8.26 0.49 -2.03
CA VAL A 69 7.33 1.45 -1.44
C VAL A 69 6.42 2.02 -2.51
N LEU A 70 5.13 2.01 -2.23
CA LEU A 70 4.12 2.65 -3.06
C LEU A 70 3.49 3.78 -2.26
N VAL A 71 3.27 4.93 -2.91
CA VAL A 71 2.58 6.05 -2.28
C VAL A 71 1.26 6.25 -3.01
N THR A 72 0.17 6.40 -2.28
CA THR A 72 -1.14 6.59 -2.90
C THR A 72 -1.12 7.87 -3.73
N LYS A 73 -1.85 7.86 -4.83
CA LYS A 73 -1.82 8.94 -5.82
C LYS A 73 -3.10 9.75 -5.83
N THR A 74 -4.22 9.09 -6.07
CA THR A 74 -5.52 9.76 -6.17
C THR A 74 -6.36 9.61 -4.91
N LYS A 75 -6.44 8.41 -4.38
CA LYS A 75 -7.19 8.12 -3.16
C LYS A 75 -6.24 8.05 -1.98
N THR A 76 -6.76 8.31 -0.78
CA THR A 76 -5.98 8.09 0.43
C THR A 76 -5.99 6.60 0.76
N LEU A 77 -5.02 6.16 1.56
CA LEU A 77 -4.99 4.77 2.01
C LEU A 77 -6.21 4.47 2.88
N GLU A 78 -6.67 5.46 3.63
CA GLU A 78 -7.88 5.32 4.44
C GLU A 78 -9.10 5.01 3.59
N GLU A 79 -9.22 5.68 2.44
CA GLU A 79 -10.32 5.40 1.51
C GLU A 79 -10.23 3.98 0.93
N MET A 80 -9.02 3.54 0.62
CA MET A 80 -8.81 2.22 0.03
C MET A 80 -9.07 1.09 1.00
N THR A 81 -8.70 1.29 2.27
CA THR A 81 -8.80 0.24 3.29
C THR A 81 -10.07 0.34 4.11
N HIS A 82 -10.78 1.46 4.03
CA HIS A 82 -11.95 1.76 4.87
C HIS A 82 -11.60 1.75 6.35
N ARG A 83 -10.36 2.14 6.68
CA ARG A 83 -9.89 2.21 8.06
C ARG A 83 -9.40 3.61 8.36
N GLU A 84 -9.89 4.19 9.45
CA GLU A 84 -9.46 5.51 9.87
C GLU A 84 -8.00 5.49 10.28
N ASN A 85 -7.30 6.58 9.98
CA ASN A 85 -5.89 6.77 10.36
C ASN A 85 -4.94 5.74 9.76
N ALA A 86 -5.33 5.05 8.71
CA ALA A 86 -4.44 4.12 8.03
C ALA A 86 -3.50 4.92 7.11
N LYS A 87 -2.33 5.27 7.63
CA LYS A 87 -1.35 6.04 6.87
C LYS A 87 -0.25 5.19 6.25
N VAL A 88 -0.01 4.02 6.80
CA VAL A 88 1.00 3.08 6.30
C VAL A 88 0.47 1.68 6.42
N MET A 89 0.70 0.88 5.38
CA MET A 89 0.28 -0.52 5.35
C MET A 89 1.39 -1.36 4.75
N ALA A 90 1.65 -2.51 5.35
CA ALA A 90 2.55 -3.50 4.77
C ALA A 90 1.75 -4.73 4.40
N VAL A 91 2.05 -5.31 3.25
CA VAL A 91 1.41 -6.55 2.79
C VAL A 91 2.40 -7.68 3.03
N THR A 92 1.95 -8.70 3.75
CA THR A 92 2.81 -9.78 4.19
C THR A 92 2.66 -11.07 3.37
N ASP A 93 1.93 -11.00 2.27
CA ASP A 93 1.76 -12.11 1.34
C ASP A 93 2.44 -11.77 0.01
N ALA A 94 3.36 -12.62 -0.43
CA ALA A 94 4.16 -12.34 -1.61
C ALA A 94 3.32 -12.24 -2.88
N LYS A 95 2.34 -13.11 -3.05
CA LYS A 95 1.52 -13.14 -4.25
C LYS A 95 0.61 -11.92 -4.35
N LEU A 96 0.01 -11.53 -3.24
CA LEU A 96 -0.83 -10.35 -3.20
C LEU A 96 -0.01 -9.08 -3.43
N ALA A 97 1.18 -9.01 -2.81
CA ALA A 97 2.06 -7.88 -3.01
C ALA A 97 2.48 -7.76 -4.48
N GLU A 98 2.84 -8.88 -5.10
CA GLU A 98 3.20 -8.90 -6.51
C GLU A 98 2.06 -8.40 -7.38
N ALA A 99 0.83 -8.84 -7.10
CA ALA A 99 -0.34 -8.39 -7.85
C ALA A 99 -0.58 -6.89 -7.67
N ILE A 100 -0.43 -6.40 -6.44
CA ILE A 100 -0.58 -4.97 -6.17
C ILE A 100 0.46 -4.16 -6.94
N LEU A 101 1.72 -4.60 -6.92
CA LEU A 101 2.78 -3.91 -7.63
C LEU A 101 2.56 -3.91 -9.13
N ARG A 102 2.11 -5.03 -9.67
CA ARG A 102 1.86 -5.15 -11.11
C ARG A 102 0.75 -4.21 -11.57
N GLU A 103 -0.27 -4.01 -10.74
CA GLU A 103 -1.43 -3.20 -11.08
C GLU A 103 -1.40 -1.81 -10.48
N SER A 104 -0.25 -1.37 -9.96
CA SER A 104 -0.17 -0.13 -9.19
C SER A 104 0.00 1.14 -10.03
N GLU A 105 0.25 1.01 -11.31
CA GLU A 105 0.68 2.12 -12.16
C GLU A 105 -0.24 3.34 -12.09
N ASN A 106 -1.54 3.13 -12.10
CA ASN A 106 -2.49 4.25 -12.14
C ASN A 106 -2.82 4.83 -10.77
N ASP A 107 -2.71 4.04 -9.71
CA ASP A 107 -3.19 4.42 -8.39
C ASP A 107 -2.07 4.79 -7.42
N PHE A 108 -0.85 4.45 -7.73
CA PHE A 108 0.29 4.64 -6.84
C PHE A 108 1.50 5.19 -7.56
N LEU A 109 2.34 5.87 -6.79
CA LEU A 109 3.67 6.23 -7.22
C LEU A 109 4.64 5.24 -6.62
N THR A 110 5.51 4.69 -7.45
CA THR A 110 6.58 3.80 -6.97
C THR A 110 7.78 4.67 -6.68
N LEU A 111 8.31 4.59 -5.47
CA LEU A 111 9.43 5.40 -5.07
C LEU A 111 10.72 4.60 -5.02
N ASP A 112 11.78 5.22 -5.53
CA ASP A 112 13.13 4.70 -5.41
C ASP A 112 13.67 5.17 -4.06
N GLN A 113 13.91 4.24 -3.16
CA GLN A 113 14.33 4.55 -1.80
C GLN A 113 15.66 5.30 -1.77
N GLU A 114 16.54 5.07 -2.72
CA GLU A 114 17.80 5.79 -2.80
C GLU A 114 17.59 7.27 -3.06
N LYS A 115 16.64 7.61 -3.91
CA LYS A 115 16.34 9.01 -4.20
C LYS A 115 15.72 9.73 -3.01
N ILE A 116 15.01 8.99 -2.16
CA ILE A 116 14.39 9.58 -0.98
C ILE A 116 15.43 10.02 0.03
N TYR A 117 16.51 9.26 0.16
CA TYR A 117 17.56 9.53 1.14
C TYR A 117 18.81 10.10 0.54
N GLY A 118 18.87 10.12 -0.76
CA GLY A 118 20.00 10.69 -1.48
C GLY A 118 19.84 12.17 -1.63
#